data_4a946ca3945ca9be1b73f730d8ae1912
#
_entry.id   4a946ca3945ca9be1b73f730d8ae1912
#
_cell.length_a   1.000
_cell.length_b   1.000
_cell.length_c   1.000
_cell.angle_alpha   90.00
_cell.angle_beta   90.00
_cell.angle_gamma   90.00
#
_symmetry.space_group_name_H-M   'P 1'
#
loop_
_entity.id
_entity.type
_entity.pdbx_description
1 polymer ?
#
loop_
_entity_poly.entity_id
_entity_poly.type
_entity_poly.pdbx_seq_one_letter_code
_entity_poly.pdbx_strand_id
1 'polypeptide(L)'
;KDSEILMTKKLIILDDEFGGKSKQDAKRLKELSSKQWFNLRRPFGRTSEDLRRLAVLCGTSNDEEIINDPTGNRRILPINVIDIDHEKMEEINKIDLFIEIYHEWVNNKDAFMLSKDEIEILNNCSSLNEQPSPEEEMILKYFVPSDNLGGNTVYLTNTEIKAYIEEKSPTIRLNTYKLGLTLKKLGFEKRAKKISNLTKIVYYLEHI
;
A
#
# COMPACT_ATOMS: atom_id res chain seq x y z
N LYS A 1 -5.47 -3.15 -22.17
CA LYS A 1 -6.13 -4.30 -22.85
C LYS A 1 -5.21 -5.52 -22.90
N ASP A 2 -3.98 -5.40 -23.42
CA ASP A 2 -3.08 -6.54 -23.59
C ASP A 2 -2.72 -7.20 -22.25
N SER A 3 -2.45 -6.42 -21.22
CA SER A 3 -2.24 -6.93 -19.87
C SER A 3 -3.43 -7.73 -19.33
N GLU A 4 -4.66 -7.30 -19.61
CA GLU A 4 -5.87 -8.01 -19.20
C GLU A 4 -6.01 -9.35 -19.93
N ILE A 5 -5.67 -9.39 -21.23
CA ILE A 5 -5.66 -10.64 -22.00
C ILE A 5 -4.61 -11.60 -21.41
N LEU A 6 -3.43 -11.12 -21.05
CA LEU A 6 -2.41 -11.94 -20.40
C LEU A 6 -2.91 -12.51 -19.07
N MET A 7 -3.63 -11.72 -18.26
CA MET A 7 -4.22 -12.16 -16.99
C MET A 7 -5.21 -13.32 -17.15
N THR A 8 -5.81 -13.48 -18.33
CA THR A 8 -6.75 -14.58 -18.62
C THR A 8 -6.10 -15.80 -19.27
N LYS A 9 -4.82 -15.73 -19.65
CA LYS A 9 -4.12 -16.78 -20.39
C LYS A 9 -2.96 -17.40 -19.63
N LYS A 10 -2.37 -16.68 -18.71
CA LYS A 10 -1.17 -17.11 -17.97
C LYS A 10 -1.55 -17.44 -16.54
N LEU A 11 -0.79 -18.32 -15.90
CA LEU A 11 -0.93 -18.63 -14.46
C LEU A 11 -0.11 -17.67 -13.60
N ILE A 12 1.08 -17.31 -14.08
CA ILE A 12 1.98 -16.37 -13.41
C ILE A 12 2.41 -15.34 -14.45
N ILE A 13 2.39 -14.07 -14.06
CA ILE A 13 2.95 -12.95 -14.81
C ILE A 13 4.01 -12.33 -13.92
N LEU A 14 5.25 -12.35 -14.39
CA LEU A 14 6.39 -11.72 -13.74
C LEU A 14 6.58 -10.32 -14.34
N ASP A 15 6.65 -9.32 -13.47
CA ASP A 15 7.01 -7.94 -13.79
C ASP A 15 8.40 -7.69 -13.21
N ASP A 16 9.39 -7.73 -14.06
CA ASP A 16 10.77 -7.43 -13.68
C ASP A 16 10.91 -5.91 -13.49
N GLU A 17 11.65 -5.48 -12.46
CA GLU A 17 11.75 -4.06 -12.06
C GLU A 17 10.40 -3.45 -11.64
N PHE A 18 9.73 -4.07 -10.70
CA PHE A 18 8.44 -3.60 -10.16
C PHE A 18 8.52 -2.25 -9.44
N GLY A 19 9.73 -1.79 -9.07
CA GLY A 19 9.98 -0.55 -8.34
C GLY A 19 9.76 0.74 -9.14
N GLY A 20 9.63 1.86 -8.44
CA GLY A 20 9.61 3.21 -9.02
C GLY A 20 8.40 3.55 -9.90
N LYS A 21 7.36 2.75 -9.88
CA LYS A 21 6.18 2.94 -10.74
C LYS A 21 5.38 4.18 -10.34
N SER A 22 4.87 4.85 -11.36
CA SER A 22 4.00 6.01 -11.17
C SER A 22 2.72 5.65 -10.38
N LYS A 23 2.07 6.66 -9.80
CA LYS A 23 0.75 6.48 -9.15
C LYS A 23 -0.29 5.85 -10.10
N GLN A 24 -0.14 6.06 -11.40
CA GLN A 24 -1.03 5.51 -12.42
C GLN A 24 -0.81 4.00 -12.59
N ASP A 25 0.45 3.55 -12.54
CA ASP A 25 0.82 2.13 -12.62
C ASP A 25 0.36 1.39 -11.36
N ALA A 26 0.55 1.97 -10.18
CA ALA A 26 0.04 1.42 -8.93
C ALA A 26 -1.49 1.26 -8.94
N LYS A 27 -2.22 2.25 -9.48
CA LYS A 27 -3.67 2.15 -9.66
C LYS A 27 -4.04 1.03 -10.62
N ARG A 28 -3.32 0.91 -11.74
CA ARG A 28 -3.55 -0.14 -12.74
C ARG A 28 -3.31 -1.53 -12.18
N LEU A 29 -2.23 -1.69 -11.41
CA LEU A 29 -1.92 -2.93 -10.72
C LEU A 29 -3.04 -3.34 -9.75
N LYS A 30 -3.54 -2.37 -8.96
CA LYS A 30 -4.65 -2.57 -8.04
C LYS A 30 -5.94 -3.00 -8.76
N GLU A 31 -6.22 -2.43 -9.92
CA GLU A 31 -7.34 -2.84 -10.76
C GLU A 31 -7.17 -4.27 -11.28
N LEU A 32 -6.00 -4.62 -11.81
CA LEU A 32 -5.70 -5.96 -12.32
C LEU A 32 -5.76 -7.02 -11.22
N SER A 33 -5.21 -6.72 -10.04
CA SER A 33 -5.19 -7.66 -8.90
C SER A 33 -6.56 -7.86 -8.25
N SER A 34 -7.48 -6.91 -8.40
CA SER A 34 -8.81 -6.95 -7.76
C SER A 34 -9.89 -7.59 -8.62
N LYS A 35 -9.76 -7.51 -9.94
CA LYS A 35 -10.77 -8.04 -10.87
C LYS A 35 -10.65 -9.56 -10.99
N GLN A 36 -11.77 -10.25 -10.85
CA GLN A 36 -11.87 -11.69 -11.10
C GLN A 36 -12.26 -12.00 -12.54
N TRP A 37 -12.95 -11.08 -13.21
CA TRP A 37 -13.44 -11.21 -14.58
C TRP A 37 -13.09 -9.98 -15.38
N PHE A 38 -12.73 -10.21 -16.63
CA PHE A 38 -12.43 -9.16 -17.61
C PHE A 38 -13.38 -9.29 -18.77
N ASN A 39 -14.12 -8.22 -19.08
CA ASN A 39 -14.91 -8.13 -20.30
C ASN A 39 -14.01 -7.67 -21.44
N LEU A 40 -13.60 -8.59 -22.31
CA LEU A 40 -12.59 -8.36 -23.33
C LEU A 40 -13.09 -8.79 -24.70
N ARG A 41 -12.77 -7.96 -25.69
CA ARG A 41 -12.89 -8.34 -27.08
C ARG A 41 -11.54 -8.86 -27.56
N ARG A 42 -11.50 -10.12 -27.98
CA ARG A 42 -10.28 -10.72 -28.56
C ARG A 42 -9.86 -9.99 -29.84
N PRO A 43 -8.55 -9.95 -30.18
CA PRO A 43 -8.11 -9.45 -31.45
C PRO A 43 -8.89 -10.16 -32.57
N PHE A 44 -9.44 -9.37 -33.51
CA PHE A 44 -10.31 -9.84 -34.63
C PHE A 44 -11.66 -10.46 -34.21
N GLY A 45 -11.98 -10.53 -32.91
CA GLY A 45 -13.29 -10.97 -32.43
C GLY A 45 -14.39 -9.96 -32.74
N ARG A 46 -15.61 -10.41 -32.99
CA ARG A 46 -16.77 -9.53 -33.25
C ARG A 46 -17.48 -9.12 -31.99
N THR A 47 -17.42 -9.94 -30.94
CA THR A 47 -18.12 -9.76 -29.66
C THR A 47 -17.14 -9.70 -28.50
N SER A 48 -17.54 -9.03 -27.39
CA SER A 48 -16.84 -9.11 -26.12
C SER A 48 -17.24 -10.39 -25.37
N GLU A 49 -16.30 -10.96 -24.65
CA GLU A 49 -16.46 -12.15 -23.82
C GLU A 49 -16.03 -11.85 -22.38
N ASP A 50 -16.70 -12.45 -21.42
CA ASP A 50 -16.27 -12.40 -20.03
C ASP A 50 -15.28 -13.54 -19.77
N LEU A 51 -14.03 -13.16 -19.51
CA LEU A 51 -12.93 -14.09 -19.28
C LEU A 51 -12.47 -14.02 -17.83
N ARG A 52 -12.35 -15.18 -17.20
CA ARG A 52 -11.89 -15.28 -15.81
C ARG A 52 -10.39 -15.01 -15.72
N ARG A 53 -9.99 -14.28 -14.69
CA ARG A 53 -8.58 -14.13 -14.34
C ARG A 53 -8.00 -15.48 -13.90
N LEU A 54 -6.86 -15.86 -14.47
CA LEU A 54 -6.07 -17.03 -14.06
C LEU A 54 -4.76 -16.61 -13.37
N ALA A 55 -4.20 -15.49 -13.80
CA ALA A 55 -2.86 -15.10 -13.40
C ALA A 55 -2.76 -14.55 -11.98
N VAL A 56 -1.68 -14.94 -11.31
CA VAL A 56 -1.09 -14.25 -10.16
C VAL A 56 0.00 -13.32 -10.69
N LEU A 57 0.09 -12.12 -10.11
CA LEU A 57 1.15 -11.15 -10.42
C LEU A 57 2.28 -11.34 -9.43
N CYS A 58 3.49 -11.47 -9.95
CA CYS A 58 4.74 -11.48 -9.20
C CYS A 58 5.62 -10.35 -9.74
N GLY A 59 6.50 -9.82 -8.93
CA GLY A 59 7.45 -8.80 -9.38
C GLY A 59 8.74 -8.86 -8.58
N THR A 60 9.80 -8.30 -9.14
CA THR A 60 11.08 -8.09 -8.48
C THR A 60 11.36 -6.60 -8.37
N SER A 61 12.05 -6.17 -7.34
CA SER A 61 12.49 -4.78 -7.17
C SER A 61 13.77 -4.72 -6.38
N ASN A 62 14.64 -3.81 -6.76
CA ASN A 62 15.81 -3.42 -5.97
C ASN A 62 15.51 -2.23 -5.05
N ASP A 63 14.35 -1.61 -5.20
CA ASP A 63 13.93 -0.50 -4.35
C ASP A 63 13.32 -1.04 -3.06
N GLU A 64 13.73 -0.49 -1.93
CA GLU A 64 13.13 -0.80 -0.62
C GLU A 64 11.70 -0.26 -0.54
N GLU A 65 11.44 0.89 -1.16
CA GLU A 65 10.16 1.59 -1.15
C GLU A 65 9.33 1.28 -2.40
N ILE A 66 8.85 0.05 -2.53
CA ILE A 66 8.09 -0.40 -3.71
C ILE A 66 6.60 -0.07 -3.67
N ILE A 67 6.08 0.33 -2.51
CA ILE A 67 4.64 0.43 -2.27
C ILE A 67 4.23 1.89 -2.11
N ASN A 68 3.39 2.37 -3.02
CA ASN A 68 2.87 3.75 -3.02
C ASN A 68 1.32 3.73 -2.99
N ASP A 69 0.72 3.05 -2.01
CA ASP A 69 -0.73 3.07 -1.80
C ASP A 69 -1.09 3.57 -0.39
N PRO A 70 -1.49 4.84 -0.23
CA PRO A 70 -1.87 5.40 1.07
C PRO A 70 -3.13 4.76 1.69
N THR A 71 -3.81 3.86 0.98
CA THR A 71 -5.01 3.16 1.46
C THR A 71 -4.73 1.76 1.99
N GLY A 72 -3.45 1.37 2.10
CA GLY A 72 -2.99 0.08 2.60
C GLY A 72 -2.76 -0.96 1.51
N ASN A 73 -1.81 -1.84 1.75
CA ASN A 73 -1.23 -2.74 0.76
C ASN A 73 -1.62 -4.22 0.90
N ARG A 74 -2.80 -4.50 1.39
CA ARG A 74 -3.32 -5.88 1.56
C ARG A 74 -3.31 -6.76 0.29
N ARG A 75 -2.86 -6.22 -0.85
CA ARG A 75 -2.81 -6.95 -2.14
C ARG A 75 -1.40 -7.26 -2.59
N ILE A 76 -0.40 -6.70 -1.92
CA ILE A 76 1.00 -6.91 -2.24
C ILE A 76 1.63 -7.58 -1.03
N LEU A 77 2.26 -8.70 -1.26
CA LEU A 77 3.02 -9.43 -0.25
C LEU A 77 4.51 -9.21 -0.54
N PRO A 78 5.16 -8.27 0.17
CA PRO A 78 6.59 -8.06 0.01
C PRO A 78 7.36 -9.21 0.67
N ILE A 79 8.35 -9.74 -0.05
CA ILE A 79 9.25 -10.78 0.44
C ILE A 79 10.67 -10.25 0.26
N ASN A 80 11.34 -9.99 1.38
CA ASN A 80 12.72 -9.56 1.35
C ASN A 80 13.64 -10.77 1.12
N VAL A 81 14.30 -10.78 -0.03
CA VAL A 81 15.29 -11.81 -0.36
C VAL A 81 16.65 -11.34 0.14
N ILE A 82 17.21 -12.04 1.12
CA ILE A 82 18.50 -11.71 1.72
C ILE A 82 19.62 -12.42 0.97
N ASP A 83 19.40 -13.68 0.60
CA ASP A 83 20.38 -14.50 -0.10
C ASP A 83 19.66 -15.57 -0.92
N ILE A 84 20.32 -16.07 -1.97
CA ILE A 84 19.82 -17.14 -2.83
C ILE A 84 20.86 -18.22 -2.94
N ASP A 85 20.56 -19.40 -2.39
CA ASP A 85 21.36 -20.61 -2.59
C ASP A 85 21.00 -21.21 -3.95
N HIS A 86 21.78 -20.83 -4.96
CA HIS A 86 21.53 -21.29 -6.33
C HIS A 86 21.68 -22.80 -6.50
N GLU A 87 22.60 -23.44 -5.77
CA GLU A 87 22.81 -24.89 -5.86
C GLU A 87 21.59 -25.64 -5.36
N LYS A 88 21.09 -25.30 -4.17
CA LYS A 88 19.86 -25.90 -3.64
C LYS A 88 18.63 -25.58 -4.48
N MET A 89 18.56 -24.39 -5.06
CA MET A 89 17.44 -24.02 -5.92
C MET A 89 17.38 -24.87 -7.20
N GLU A 90 18.54 -25.25 -7.78
CA GLU A 90 18.60 -26.16 -8.93
C GLU A 90 18.20 -27.59 -8.59
N GLU A 91 18.43 -28.05 -7.37
CA GLU A 91 18.04 -29.36 -6.87
C GLU A 91 16.52 -29.53 -6.71
N ILE A 92 15.76 -28.43 -6.61
CA ILE A 92 14.31 -28.47 -6.41
C ILE A 92 13.62 -29.03 -7.66
N ASN A 93 12.98 -30.19 -7.49
CA ASN A 93 12.10 -30.71 -8.51
C ASN A 93 10.82 -29.90 -8.58
N LYS A 94 10.64 -29.15 -9.65
CA LYS A 94 9.49 -28.26 -9.84
C LYS A 94 8.16 -29.03 -9.88
N ILE A 95 8.14 -30.27 -10.35
CA ILE A 95 6.93 -31.09 -10.41
C ILE A 95 6.51 -31.48 -8.99
N ASP A 96 7.46 -31.94 -8.17
CA ASP A 96 7.18 -32.32 -6.78
C ASP A 96 6.70 -31.13 -5.97
N LEU A 97 7.30 -29.93 -6.16
CA LEU A 97 6.84 -28.70 -5.55
C LEU A 97 5.38 -28.37 -5.91
N PHE A 98 5.02 -28.48 -7.20
CA PHE A 98 3.63 -28.24 -7.61
C PHE A 98 2.66 -29.30 -7.09
N ILE A 99 3.09 -30.54 -6.96
CA ILE A 99 2.29 -31.62 -6.35
C ILE A 99 2.03 -31.33 -4.88
N GLU A 100 3.05 -30.91 -4.14
CA GLU A 100 2.93 -30.51 -2.73
C GLU A 100 1.92 -29.37 -2.55
N ILE A 101 2.07 -28.27 -3.32
CA ILE A 101 1.14 -27.16 -3.31
C ILE A 101 -0.29 -27.61 -3.66
N TYR A 102 -0.44 -28.52 -4.62
CA TYR A 102 -1.74 -29.07 -4.98
C TYR A 102 -2.37 -29.87 -3.83
N HIS A 103 -1.59 -30.67 -3.12
CA HIS A 103 -2.08 -31.41 -1.94
C HIS A 103 -2.49 -30.47 -0.82
N GLU A 104 -1.71 -29.42 -0.55
CA GLU A 104 -2.08 -28.37 0.40
C GLU A 104 -3.43 -27.75 0.03
N TRP A 105 -3.60 -27.36 -1.23
CA TRP A 105 -4.86 -26.78 -1.71
C TRP A 105 -6.04 -27.75 -1.63
N VAL A 106 -5.85 -29.03 -1.90
CA VAL A 106 -6.91 -30.04 -1.82
C VAL A 106 -7.36 -30.24 -0.37
N ASN A 107 -6.40 -30.25 0.57
CA ASN A 107 -6.67 -30.43 1.99
C ASN A 107 -7.29 -29.19 2.64
N ASN A 108 -6.88 -28.00 2.20
CA ASN A 108 -7.42 -26.74 2.69
C ASN A 108 -7.60 -25.73 1.53
N LYS A 109 -8.79 -25.71 0.97
CA LYS A 109 -9.12 -24.83 -0.17
C LYS A 109 -9.06 -23.34 0.17
N ASP A 110 -9.07 -22.99 1.44
CA ASP A 110 -9.02 -21.64 1.95
C ASP A 110 -7.62 -21.22 2.43
N ALA A 111 -6.61 -22.10 2.29
CA ALA A 111 -5.23 -21.84 2.71
C ALA A 111 -4.62 -20.55 2.12
N PHE A 112 -5.14 -20.07 0.98
CA PHE A 112 -4.72 -18.82 0.36
C PHE A 112 -5.43 -17.57 0.91
N MET A 113 -6.44 -17.73 1.77
CA MET A 113 -7.15 -16.63 2.39
C MET A 113 -6.46 -16.24 3.69
N LEU A 114 -5.96 -15.02 3.73
CA LEU A 114 -5.34 -14.49 4.94
C LEU A 114 -6.38 -14.26 6.04
N SER A 115 -6.10 -14.71 7.22
CA SER A 115 -6.82 -14.38 8.45
C SER A 115 -6.64 -12.89 8.80
N LYS A 116 -7.40 -12.40 9.78
CA LYS A 116 -7.26 -11.01 10.24
C LYS A 116 -5.89 -10.74 10.83
N ASP A 117 -5.35 -11.69 11.58
CA ASP A 117 -4.04 -11.57 12.24
C ASP A 117 -2.91 -11.58 11.19
N GLU A 118 -3.01 -12.43 10.17
CA GLU A 118 -2.05 -12.45 9.05
C GLU A 118 -2.13 -11.17 8.21
N ILE A 119 -3.31 -10.59 8.03
CA ILE A 119 -3.46 -9.28 7.38
C ILE A 119 -2.79 -8.18 8.21
N GLU A 120 -2.89 -8.22 9.53
CA GLU A 120 -2.22 -7.26 10.42
C GLU A 120 -0.69 -7.40 10.33
N ILE A 121 -0.18 -8.63 10.37
CA ILE A 121 1.25 -8.92 10.17
C ILE A 121 1.70 -8.40 8.79
N LEU A 122 0.96 -8.70 7.73
CA LEU A 122 1.25 -8.23 6.38
C LEU A 122 1.29 -6.69 6.30
N ASN A 123 0.32 -6.01 6.91
CA ASN A 123 0.31 -4.54 6.92
C ASN A 123 1.51 -3.97 7.66
N ASN A 124 1.93 -4.57 8.77
CA ASN A 124 3.11 -4.16 9.52
C ASN A 124 4.40 -4.37 8.72
N CYS A 125 4.56 -5.52 8.05
CA CYS A 125 5.68 -5.78 7.16
C CYS A 125 5.68 -4.83 5.95
N SER A 126 4.51 -4.56 5.38
CA SER A 126 4.37 -3.69 4.22
C SER A 126 4.67 -2.23 4.54
N SER A 127 4.41 -1.79 5.78
CA SER A 127 4.67 -0.40 6.19
C SER A 127 6.16 -0.04 6.14
N LEU A 128 7.06 -1.01 6.25
CA LEU A 128 8.50 -0.81 6.11
C LEU A 128 8.93 -0.54 4.65
N ASN A 129 8.11 -0.92 3.69
CA ASN A 129 8.35 -0.75 2.26
C ASN A 129 7.44 0.32 1.63
N GLU A 130 6.74 1.13 2.45
CA GLU A 130 5.91 2.24 1.98
C GLU A 130 6.74 3.50 1.79
N GLN A 131 6.58 4.16 0.64
CA GLN A 131 7.11 5.51 0.46
C GLN A 131 6.36 6.48 1.38
N PRO A 132 7.08 7.30 2.17
CA PRO A 132 6.44 8.33 2.96
C PRO A 132 5.70 9.31 2.04
N SER A 133 4.49 9.67 2.39
CA SER A 133 3.75 10.68 1.63
C SER A 133 4.34 12.07 1.87
N PRO A 134 4.17 13.03 0.93
CA PRO A 134 4.57 14.41 1.18
C PRO A 134 3.96 15.00 2.46
N GLU A 135 2.74 14.58 2.78
CA GLU A 135 2.08 14.94 4.04
C GLU A 135 2.83 14.37 5.25
N GLU A 136 3.31 13.12 5.17
CA GLU A 136 4.05 12.44 6.25
C GLU A 136 5.40 13.08 6.50
N GLU A 137 6.18 13.30 5.44
CA GLU A 137 7.47 13.98 5.51
C GLU A 137 7.35 15.38 6.14
N MET A 138 6.34 16.14 5.73
CA MET A 138 6.16 17.50 6.22
C MET A 138 5.65 17.53 7.66
N ILE A 139 4.79 16.61 8.07
CA ILE A 139 4.37 16.51 9.47
C ILE A 139 5.57 16.19 10.34
N LEU A 140 6.34 15.14 10.02
CA LEU A 140 7.51 14.72 10.80
C LEU A 140 8.63 15.76 10.84
N LYS A 141 8.70 16.62 9.82
CA LYS A 141 9.68 17.72 9.78
C LYS A 141 9.37 18.86 10.75
N TYR A 142 8.11 19.12 11.04
CA TYR A 142 7.70 20.30 11.79
C TYR A 142 7.01 19.99 13.10
N PHE A 143 6.53 18.77 13.33
CA PHE A 143 5.70 18.43 14.46
C PHE A 143 6.00 17.07 15.05
N VAL A 144 5.88 16.97 16.38
CA VAL A 144 5.81 15.70 17.10
C VAL A 144 4.49 15.61 17.88
N PRO A 145 3.96 14.39 18.10
CA PRO A 145 2.80 14.20 18.97
C PRO A 145 3.09 14.70 20.38
N SER A 146 2.14 15.37 21.00
CA SER A 146 2.26 15.82 22.40
C SER A 146 1.31 15.04 23.31
N ASP A 147 1.81 14.62 24.47
CA ASP A 147 1.06 13.88 25.49
C ASP A 147 0.25 14.77 26.45
N ASN A 148 0.06 16.05 26.16
CA ASN A 148 -0.61 17.03 27.02
C ASN A 148 0.09 17.38 28.38
N LEU A 149 1.27 16.86 28.63
CA LEU A 149 1.96 17.03 29.90
C LEU A 149 3.06 18.12 29.88
N GLY A 150 3.38 18.63 28.67
CA GLY A 150 4.43 19.62 28.46
C GLY A 150 3.88 21.04 28.25
N GLY A 151 4.63 22.05 28.69
CA GLY A 151 4.26 23.47 28.56
C GLY A 151 4.29 24.01 27.11
N ASN A 152 4.76 23.23 26.14
CA ASN A 152 4.93 23.63 24.75
C ASN A 152 3.85 23.06 23.79
N THR A 153 2.80 22.45 24.33
CA THR A 153 1.74 21.86 23.51
C THR A 153 0.93 22.93 22.77
N VAL A 154 0.89 22.82 21.47
CA VAL A 154 0.09 23.66 20.57
C VAL A 154 -1.15 22.89 20.10
N TYR A 155 -2.24 23.62 19.89
CA TYR A 155 -3.53 23.07 19.52
C TYR A 155 -3.92 23.60 18.15
N LEU A 156 -3.75 22.82 17.11
CA LEU A 156 -4.04 23.23 15.74
C LEU A 156 -5.08 22.33 15.09
N THR A 157 -5.95 22.95 14.33
CA THR A 157 -6.85 22.24 13.41
C THR A 157 -6.08 21.73 12.21
N ASN A 158 -6.64 20.78 11.49
CA ASN A 158 -6.05 20.24 10.25
C ASN A 158 -5.74 21.36 9.22
N THR A 159 -6.59 22.37 9.14
CA THR A 159 -6.41 23.52 8.25
C THR A 159 -5.27 24.44 8.69
N GLU A 160 -5.13 24.67 9.99
CA GLU A 160 -4.04 25.45 10.56
C GLU A 160 -2.69 24.78 10.41
N ILE A 161 -2.62 23.44 10.62
CA ILE A 161 -1.41 22.63 10.36
C ILE A 161 -0.99 22.75 8.89
N LYS A 162 -1.97 22.58 7.98
CA LYS A 162 -1.73 22.76 6.55
C LYS A 162 -1.17 24.14 6.23
N ALA A 163 -1.81 25.18 6.73
CA ALA A 163 -1.40 26.57 6.48
C ALA A 163 0.02 26.83 6.98
N TYR A 164 0.35 26.34 8.18
CA TYR A 164 1.70 26.45 8.75
C TYR A 164 2.76 25.77 7.88
N ILE A 165 2.50 24.55 7.42
CA ILE A 165 3.44 23.81 6.58
C ILE A 165 3.62 24.50 5.23
N GLU A 166 2.53 24.94 4.59
CA GLU A 166 2.57 25.61 3.28
C GLU A 166 3.23 27.00 3.34
N GLU A 167 3.16 27.67 4.49
CA GLU A 167 3.90 28.92 4.74
C GLU A 167 5.42 28.66 4.85
N LYS A 168 5.82 27.62 5.60
CA LYS A 168 7.22 27.25 5.78
C LYS A 168 7.83 26.58 4.54
N SER A 169 7.02 25.94 3.73
CA SER A 169 7.43 25.24 2.50
C SER A 169 6.53 25.63 1.32
N PRO A 170 6.74 26.82 0.70
CA PRO A 170 5.83 27.40 -0.30
C PRO A 170 5.68 26.59 -1.58
N THR A 171 6.63 25.69 -1.87
CA THR A 171 6.61 24.82 -3.06
C THR A 171 5.69 23.61 -2.91
N ILE A 172 5.25 23.29 -1.67
CA ILE A 172 4.46 22.12 -1.35
C ILE A 172 2.99 22.51 -1.23
N ARG A 173 2.11 21.69 -1.80
CA ARG A 173 0.67 21.82 -1.63
C ARG A 173 0.12 20.51 -1.04
N LEU A 174 -0.44 20.60 0.15
CA LEU A 174 -0.94 19.44 0.91
C LEU A 174 -2.45 19.26 0.70
N ASN A 175 -2.88 18.01 0.71
CA ASN A 175 -4.29 17.68 0.73
C ASN A 175 -4.80 17.58 2.18
N THR A 176 -5.77 18.41 2.56
CA THR A 176 -6.29 18.47 3.93
C THR A 176 -6.85 17.12 4.41
N TYR A 177 -7.51 16.36 3.54
CA TYR A 177 -8.04 15.04 3.89
C TYR A 177 -6.91 14.03 4.16
N LYS A 178 -5.91 13.98 3.26
CA LYS A 178 -4.74 13.10 3.43
C LYS A 178 -3.95 13.49 4.68
N LEU A 179 -3.74 14.78 4.91
CA LEU A 179 -3.07 15.29 6.11
C LEU A 179 -3.73 14.76 7.38
N GLY A 180 -5.07 14.77 7.46
CA GLY A 180 -5.80 14.23 8.60
C GLY A 180 -5.66 12.72 8.79
N LEU A 181 -5.60 11.96 7.70
CA LEU A 181 -5.32 10.51 7.76
C LEU A 181 -3.90 10.23 8.24
N THR A 182 -2.94 11.00 7.74
CA THR A 182 -1.51 10.85 8.09
C THR A 182 -1.26 11.22 9.55
N LEU A 183 -1.85 12.31 10.05
CA LEU A 183 -1.77 12.66 11.47
C LEU A 183 -2.29 11.54 12.37
N LYS A 184 -3.39 10.89 11.97
CA LYS A 184 -3.91 9.72 12.69
C LYS A 184 -2.95 8.53 12.63
N LYS A 185 -2.37 8.23 11.44
CA LYS A 185 -1.36 7.16 11.23
C LYS A 185 -0.14 7.37 12.13
N LEU A 186 0.33 8.61 12.23
CA LEU A 186 1.48 9.00 13.05
C LEU A 186 1.18 9.14 14.56
N GLY A 187 -0.02 8.79 15.00
CA GLY A 187 -0.36 8.77 16.42
C GLY A 187 -0.71 10.14 17.02
N PHE A 188 -0.94 11.18 16.21
CA PHE A 188 -1.39 12.46 16.72
C PHE A 188 -2.82 12.35 17.24
N GLU A 189 -3.02 12.61 18.52
CA GLU A 189 -4.35 12.62 19.14
C GLU A 189 -5.15 13.84 18.71
N LYS A 190 -6.42 13.62 18.39
CA LYS A 190 -7.37 14.71 18.13
C LYS A 190 -8.45 14.72 19.18
N ARG A 191 -8.78 15.92 19.67
CA ARG A 191 -9.84 16.15 20.67
C ARG A 191 -10.66 17.38 20.32
N ALA A 192 -11.89 17.39 20.81
CA ALA A 192 -12.72 18.59 20.74
C ALA A 192 -12.25 19.60 21.81
N LYS A 193 -11.92 20.82 21.39
CA LYS A 193 -11.54 21.92 22.29
C LYS A 193 -12.38 23.16 21.97
N LYS A 194 -12.84 23.85 23.03
CA LYS A 194 -13.56 25.10 22.88
C LYS A 194 -12.57 26.26 22.72
N ILE A 195 -12.58 26.89 21.54
CA ILE A 195 -11.71 28.02 21.21
C ILE A 195 -12.63 29.16 20.77
N SER A 196 -12.54 30.32 21.41
CA SER A 196 -13.35 31.52 21.10
C SER A 196 -14.84 31.21 20.97
N ASN A 197 -15.42 30.51 21.96
CA ASN A 197 -16.81 30.06 22.00
C ASN A 197 -17.27 29.04 20.94
N LEU A 198 -16.38 28.55 20.07
CA LEU A 198 -16.65 27.51 19.10
C LEU A 198 -15.93 26.22 19.47
N THR A 199 -16.63 25.10 19.37
CA THR A 199 -15.99 23.78 19.56
C THR A 199 -15.31 23.40 18.25
N LYS A 200 -13.98 23.30 18.28
CA LYS A 200 -13.15 22.85 17.14
C LYS A 200 -12.51 21.50 17.47
N ILE A 201 -12.30 20.69 16.44
CA ILE A 201 -11.48 19.49 16.55
C ILE A 201 -10.04 19.90 16.27
N VAL A 202 -9.15 19.68 17.23
CA VAL A 202 -7.74 20.05 17.17
C VAL A 202 -6.85 18.85 17.43
N TYR A 203 -5.64 18.90 16.91
CA TYR A 203 -4.56 17.96 17.23
C TYR A 203 -3.65 18.56 18.30
N TYR A 204 -3.15 17.70 19.16
CA TYR A 204 -2.18 18.01 20.19
C TYR A 204 -0.80 17.72 19.66
N LEU A 205 0.03 18.74 19.53
CA LEU A 205 1.34 18.64 18.91
C LEU A 205 2.33 19.63 19.50
N GLU A 206 3.60 19.36 19.28
CA GLU A 206 4.70 20.28 19.59
C GLU A 206 5.47 20.57 18.33
N HIS A 207 6.02 21.79 18.22
CA HIS A 207 6.91 22.16 17.15
C HIS A 207 8.31 21.60 17.41
N ILE A 208 8.94 21.09 16.33
CA ILE A 208 10.35 20.69 16.32
C ILE A 208 11.24 21.90 16.20
#